data_c2fab87c6ca5e7c10ca9fb33b3b78d4e
#
_entry.id   c2fab87c6ca5e7c10ca9fb33b3b78d4e
#
_cell.length_a   1.000
_cell.length_b   1.000
_cell.length_c   1.000
_cell.angle_alpha   90.00
_cell.angle_beta   90.00
_cell.angle_gamma   90.00
#
_symmetry.space_group_name_H-M   'P 1'
#
loop_
_entity.id
_entity.type
_entity.pdbx_description
1 polymer ?
#
loop_
_entity_poly.entity_id
_entity_poly.type
_entity_poly.pdbx_seq_one_letter_code
_entity_poly.pdbx_strand_id
1 'polypeptide(L)'
;QRSEKVIADGEIRSGLYQFAGVSQRSLVTGTPLENDRKIMEVNFFGLITLAKAILPHMIENGGGQMAAASSLVGKFGFPYRSAYAASKHALHGFFESLLAENYDQNIRVSMLIGGRIKTNISKFALDKDGHEHGKMDAGQTNGISPEKAAQQIIKGMRKEKYEIPVGAGELRMLQIKRFFQKLSFKLARSIKPI
;
A
#
# COMPACT_ATOMS: atom_id res chain seq x y z
N GLN A 1 -5.31 9.19 -14.29
CA GLN A 1 -3.97 8.96 -13.71
C GLN A 1 -2.95 9.16 -14.82
N ARG A 2 -1.98 10.04 -14.61
CA ARG A 2 -0.87 10.25 -15.56
C ARG A 2 0.13 9.10 -15.44
N SER A 3 0.44 8.45 -16.54
CA SER A 3 1.65 7.64 -16.68
C SER A 3 2.84 8.60 -16.77
N GLU A 4 3.70 8.64 -15.76
CA GLU A 4 4.95 9.42 -15.83
C GLU A 4 6.09 8.50 -16.26
N LYS A 5 6.91 8.98 -17.20
CA LYS A 5 8.14 8.31 -17.59
C LYS A 5 9.22 8.61 -16.56
N VAL A 6 9.80 7.57 -15.98
CA VAL A 6 10.95 7.72 -15.07
C VAL A 6 12.22 7.49 -15.87
N ILE A 7 13.09 8.49 -15.86
CA ILE A 7 14.43 8.40 -16.44
C ILE A 7 15.38 7.93 -15.34
N ALA A 8 15.89 6.70 -15.46
CA ALA A 8 16.98 6.20 -14.66
C ALA A 8 18.13 5.84 -15.61
N ASP A 9 19.28 6.41 -15.41
CA ASP A 9 20.54 6.11 -16.14
C ASP A 9 20.46 6.18 -17.67
N GLY A 10 19.68 7.13 -18.21
CA GLY A 10 19.55 7.34 -19.66
C GLY A 10 18.52 6.48 -20.37
N GLU A 11 17.92 5.50 -19.73
CA GLU A 11 16.83 4.70 -20.28
C GLU A 11 15.47 5.25 -19.83
N ILE A 12 14.58 5.49 -20.79
CA ILE A 12 13.18 5.86 -20.53
C ILE A 12 12.39 4.57 -20.32
N ARG A 13 12.02 4.25 -19.07
CA ARG A 13 11.15 3.12 -18.74
C ARG A 13 9.72 3.62 -18.50
N SER A 14 8.74 2.87 -19.02
CA SER A 14 7.34 3.12 -18.68
C SER A 14 7.10 2.88 -17.18
N GLY A 15 6.33 3.76 -16.53
CA GLY A 15 6.05 3.66 -15.10
C GLY A 15 4.55 3.75 -14.77
N LEU A 16 4.07 2.84 -13.90
CA LEU A 16 2.73 2.90 -13.31
C LEU A 16 2.85 3.04 -11.79
N TYR A 17 2.44 4.19 -11.25
CA TYR A 17 2.52 4.49 -9.81
C TYR A 17 1.13 4.67 -9.22
N GLN A 18 0.72 3.73 -8.34
CA GLN A 18 -0.64 3.61 -7.85
C GLN A 18 -0.71 3.93 -6.35
N PHE A 19 -1.25 5.10 -6.02
CA PHE A 19 -1.41 5.57 -4.63
C PHE A 19 -2.86 5.60 -4.15
N ALA A 20 -3.81 5.27 -5.00
CA ALA A 20 -5.23 5.26 -4.66
C ALA A 20 -5.52 4.26 -3.53
N GLY A 21 -6.46 4.63 -2.66
CA GLY A 21 -6.92 3.75 -1.60
C GLY A 21 -7.77 4.46 -0.56
N VAL A 22 -8.67 3.70 0.03
CA VAL A 22 -9.55 4.12 1.12
C VAL A 22 -9.26 3.26 2.35
N SER A 23 -9.26 3.87 3.54
CA SER A 23 -9.05 3.19 4.81
C SER A 23 -10.37 2.87 5.50
N GLN A 24 -10.31 2.22 6.68
CA GLN A 24 -11.47 1.80 7.47
C GLN A 24 -11.31 2.24 8.92
N ARG A 25 -12.44 2.56 9.58
CA ARG A 25 -12.53 2.89 11.01
C ARG A 25 -13.76 2.23 11.63
N SER A 26 -13.85 0.91 11.55
CA SER A 26 -14.95 0.13 12.13
C SER A 26 -14.48 -1.24 12.62
N LEU A 27 -15.16 -1.78 13.62
CA LEU A 27 -14.90 -3.14 14.11
C LEU A 27 -15.43 -4.19 13.13
N VAL A 28 -14.83 -5.37 13.11
CA VAL A 28 -15.28 -6.49 12.27
C VAL A 28 -16.78 -6.79 12.48
N THR A 29 -17.23 -6.80 13.72
CA THR A 29 -18.63 -7.12 14.08
C THR A 29 -19.63 -6.04 13.68
N GLY A 30 -19.15 -4.81 13.46
CA GLY A 30 -20.02 -3.66 13.11
C GLY A 30 -19.85 -3.18 11.68
N THR A 31 -19.03 -3.85 10.86
CA THR A 31 -18.80 -3.45 9.46
C THR A 31 -19.72 -4.27 8.54
N PRO A 32 -20.64 -3.64 7.80
CA PRO A 32 -21.41 -4.33 6.76
C PRO A 32 -20.50 -4.89 5.66
N LEU A 33 -20.82 -6.07 5.14
CA LEU A 33 -20.04 -6.72 4.07
C LEU A 33 -19.94 -5.85 2.81
N GLU A 34 -20.89 -4.97 2.57
CA GLU A 34 -20.90 -4.00 1.49
C GLU A 34 -19.70 -3.04 1.61
N ASN A 35 -19.40 -2.55 2.82
CA ASN A 35 -18.25 -1.70 3.07
C ASN A 35 -16.93 -2.46 2.85
N ASP A 36 -16.87 -3.73 3.25
CA ASP A 36 -15.71 -4.59 2.99
C ASP A 36 -15.49 -4.76 1.49
N ARG A 37 -16.57 -5.01 0.71
CA ARG A 37 -16.52 -5.10 -0.75
C ARG A 37 -16.06 -3.79 -1.39
N LYS A 38 -16.60 -2.65 -0.96
CA LYS A 38 -16.22 -1.32 -1.46
C LYS A 38 -14.72 -1.04 -1.25
N ILE A 39 -14.19 -1.41 -0.08
CA ILE A 39 -12.76 -1.27 0.22
C ILE A 39 -11.93 -2.18 -0.69
N MET A 40 -12.34 -3.43 -0.91
CA MET A 40 -11.66 -4.34 -1.83
C MET A 40 -11.72 -3.84 -3.27
N GLU A 41 -12.86 -3.33 -3.71
CA GLU A 41 -13.04 -2.79 -5.06
C GLU A 41 -12.06 -1.65 -5.35
N VAL A 42 -11.98 -0.67 -4.43
CA VAL A 42 -11.08 0.48 -4.60
C VAL A 42 -9.61 0.09 -4.45
N ASN A 43 -9.27 -0.64 -3.37
CA ASN A 43 -7.88 -0.85 -2.97
C ASN A 43 -7.19 -1.99 -3.70
N PHE A 44 -7.94 -2.98 -4.16
CA PHE A 44 -7.42 -4.16 -4.82
C PHE A 44 -7.84 -4.21 -6.29
N PHE A 45 -9.13 -4.38 -6.58
CA PHE A 45 -9.59 -4.53 -7.96
C PHE A 45 -9.25 -3.32 -8.84
N GLY A 46 -9.41 -2.10 -8.34
CA GLY A 46 -9.04 -0.88 -9.08
C GLY A 46 -7.55 -0.86 -9.44
N LEU A 47 -6.67 -1.28 -8.52
CA LEU A 47 -5.22 -1.29 -8.78
C LEU A 47 -4.82 -2.40 -9.76
N ILE A 48 -5.36 -3.62 -9.59
CA ILE A 48 -5.01 -4.73 -10.49
C ILE A 48 -5.58 -4.55 -11.90
N THR A 49 -6.74 -3.90 -12.04
CA THR A 49 -7.31 -3.57 -13.35
C THR A 49 -6.36 -2.68 -14.15
N LEU A 50 -5.82 -1.64 -13.52
CA LEU A 50 -4.85 -0.75 -14.17
C LEU A 50 -3.53 -1.48 -14.46
N ALA A 51 -3.04 -2.30 -13.53
CA ALA A 51 -1.83 -3.07 -13.75
C ALA A 51 -1.98 -4.04 -14.94
N LYS A 52 -3.09 -4.77 -15.01
CA LYS A 52 -3.38 -5.69 -16.13
C LYS A 52 -3.55 -4.98 -17.46
N ALA A 53 -4.15 -3.79 -17.45
CA ALA A 53 -4.35 -3.01 -18.68
C ALA A 53 -3.04 -2.46 -19.26
N ILE A 54 -2.08 -2.05 -18.41
CA ILE A 54 -0.82 -1.46 -18.88
C ILE A 54 0.29 -2.49 -19.13
N LEU A 55 0.21 -3.67 -18.49
CA LEU A 55 1.27 -4.67 -18.54
C LEU A 55 1.64 -5.11 -19.97
N PRO A 56 0.70 -5.43 -20.89
CA PRO A 56 1.04 -5.79 -22.26
C PRO A 56 1.84 -4.69 -22.96
N HIS A 57 1.40 -3.43 -22.82
CA HIS A 57 2.10 -2.28 -23.40
C HIS A 57 3.53 -2.12 -22.84
N MET A 58 3.73 -2.33 -21.54
CA MET A 58 5.07 -2.30 -20.95
C MET A 58 5.96 -3.40 -21.54
N ILE A 59 5.46 -4.61 -21.68
CA ILE A 59 6.19 -5.75 -22.26
C ILE A 59 6.60 -5.45 -23.71
N GLU A 60 5.65 -4.98 -24.54
CA GLU A 60 5.89 -4.63 -25.95
C GLU A 60 6.94 -3.52 -26.12
N ASN A 61 7.08 -2.63 -25.12
CA ASN A 61 8.03 -1.53 -25.13
C ASN A 61 9.30 -1.79 -24.31
N GLY A 62 9.66 -3.05 -24.10
CA GLY A 62 10.95 -3.43 -23.50
C GLY A 62 10.96 -3.40 -21.98
N GLY A 63 9.81 -3.38 -21.33
CA GLY A 63 9.66 -3.48 -19.88
C GLY A 63 9.16 -2.21 -19.22
N GLY A 64 9.14 -2.22 -17.89
CA GLY A 64 8.63 -1.08 -17.13
C GLY A 64 8.69 -1.30 -15.63
N GLN A 65 8.36 -0.25 -14.86
CA GLN A 65 8.31 -0.31 -13.41
C GLN A 65 6.91 0.01 -12.89
N MET A 66 6.36 -0.86 -12.04
CA MET A 66 5.12 -0.64 -11.32
C MET A 66 5.39 -0.39 -9.85
N ALA A 67 4.67 0.55 -9.24
CA ALA A 67 4.65 0.71 -7.79
C ALA A 67 3.22 0.77 -7.28
N ALA A 68 2.91 -0.03 -6.25
CA ALA A 68 1.60 -0.05 -5.63
C ALA A 68 1.68 0.31 -4.14
N ALA A 69 0.85 1.25 -3.70
CA ALA A 69 0.78 1.66 -2.31
C ALA A 69 0.11 0.57 -1.46
N SER A 70 0.93 -0.15 -0.70
CA SER A 70 0.51 -1.00 0.38
C SER A 70 0.57 -0.22 1.71
N SER A 71 0.68 -0.90 2.82
CA SER A 71 0.75 -0.33 4.15
C SER A 71 1.41 -1.32 5.10
N LEU A 72 1.83 -0.85 6.29
CA LEU A 72 2.17 -1.74 7.41
C LEU A 72 1.06 -2.76 7.68
N VAL A 73 -0.21 -2.34 7.58
CA VAL A 73 -1.36 -3.26 7.75
C VAL A 73 -1.55 -4.23 6.59
N GLY A 74 -0.81 -4.10 5.50
CA GLY A 74 -0.67 -5.13 4.46
C GLY A 74 0.27 -6.28 4.85
N LYS A 75 0.94 -6.18 6.00
CA LYS A 75 1.82 -7.22 6.57
C LYS A 75 1.28 -7.82 7.86
N PHE A 76 0.36 -7.14 8.54
CA PHE A 76 -0.31 -7.64 9.74
C PHE A 76 -1.60 -6.88 9.99
N GLY A 77 -2.59 -7.56 10.63
CA GLY A 77 -3.89 -6.97 10.95
C GLY A 77 -3.81 -5.99 12.11
N PHE A 78 -4.70 -4.98 12.06
CA PHE A 78 -4.90 -3.99 13.11
C PHE A 78 -6.38 -3.92 13.49
N PRO A 79 -6.72 -3.57 14.75
CA PRO A 79 -8.08 -3.24 15.11
C PRO A 79 -8.66 -2.14 14.22
N TYR A 80 -9.96 -2.20 13.96
CA TYR A 80 -10.73 -1.24 13.14
C TYR A 80 -10.34 -1.16 11.66
N ARG A 81 -9.57 -2.12 11.12
CA ARG A 81 -9.03 -2.07 9.75
C ARG A 81 -9.04 -3.42 9.04
N SER A 82 -10.02 -4.28 9.31
CA SER A 82 -10.06 -5.64 8.78
C SER A 82 -10.03 -5.70 7.25
N ALA A 83 -11.00 -5.10 6.57
CA ALA A 83 -11.06 -5.09 5.10
C ALA A 83 -9.92 -4.29 4.49
N TYR A 84 -9.52 -3.18 5.11
CA TYR A 84 -8.36 -2.42 4.67
C TYR A 84 -7.08 -3.26 4.73
N ALA A 85 -6.86 -3.98 5.84
CA ALA A 85 -5.72 -4.89 5.96
C ALA A 85 -5.79 -6.02 4.92
N ALA A 86 -6.95 -6.64 4.76
CA ALA A 86 -7.17 -7.70 3.77
C ALA A 86 -6.86 -7.21 2.34
N SER A 87 -7.36 -6.03 1.95
CA SER A 87 -7.10 -5.46 0.63
C SER A 87 -5.61 -5.18 0.38
N LYS A 88 -4.89 -4.71 1.40
CA LYS A 88 -3.45 -4.45 1.28
C LYS A 88 -2.60 -5.73 1.31
N HIS A 89 -3.06 -6.82 1.97
CA HIS A 89 -2.45 -8.14 1.85
C HIS A 89 -2.66 -8.76 0.47
N ALA A 90 -3.87 -8.64 -0.09
CA ALA A 90 -4.18 -9.15 -1.42
C ALA A 90 -3.28 -8.56 -2.52
N LEU A 91 -2.91 -7.28 -2.41
CA LEU A 91 -1.97 -6.66 -3.34
C LEU A 91 -0.60 -7.36 -3.35
N HIS A 92 -0.09 -7.80 -2.18
CA HIS A 92 1.19 -8.49 -2.14
C HIS A 92 1.15 -9.77 -2.95
N GLY A 93 0.14 -10.64 -2.75
CA GLY A 93 0.03 -11.88 -3.51
C GLY A 93 -0.09 -11.64 -5.01
N PHE A 94 -0.92 -10.67 -5.44
CA PHE A 94 -1.07 -10.35 -6.85
C PHE A 94 0.22 -9.83 -7.48
N PHE A 95 0.86 -8.84 -6.86
CA PHE A 95 2.05 -8.21 -7.45
C PHE A 95 3.31 -9.06 -7.35
N GLU A 96 3.41 -9.97 -6.37
CA GLU A 96 4.45 -11.01 -6.32
C GLU A 96 4.34 -11.96 -7.50
N SER A 97 3.13 -12.46 -7.79
CA SER A 97 2.87 -13.31 -8.95
C SER A 97 3.17 -12.57 -10.26
N LEU A 98 2.68 -11.33 -10.42
CA LEU A 98 2.94 -10.52 -11.61
C LEU A 98 4.45 -10.34 -11.85
N LEU A 99 5.22 -10.04 -10.79
CA LEU A 99 6.67 -9.90 -10.89
C LEU A 99 7.34 -11.20 -11.28
N ALA A 100 6.96 -12.33 -10.66
CA ALA A 100 7.54 -13.63 -10.96
C ALA A 100 7.27 -14.06 -12.40
N GLU A 101 6.05 -13.84 -12.90
CA GLU A 101 5.63 -14.19 -14.26
C GLU A 101 6.33 -13.36 -15.35
N ASN A 102 6.75 -12.11 -15.05
CA ASN A 102 7.18 -11.13 -16.06
C ASN A 102 8.59 -10.56 -15.78
N TYR A 103 9.36 -11.17 -14.91
CA TYR A 103 10.70 -10.70 -14.55
C TYR A 103 11.65 -10.67 -15.75
N ASP A 104 11.64 -11.72 -16.57
CA ASP A 104 12.48 -11.84 -17.77
C ASP A 104 12.06 -10.91 -18.90
N GLN A 105 10.86 -10.35 -18.82
CA GLN A 105 10.34 -9.32 -19.73
C GLN A 105 10.67 -7.90 -19.23
N ASN A 106 11.64 -7.77 -18.35
CA ASN A 106 12.12 -6.52 -17.78
C ASN A 106 11.02 -5.73 -17.01
N ILE A 107 10.03 -6.42 -16.45
CA ILE A 107 9.04 -5.83 -15.55
C ILE A 107 9.60 -5.82 -14.13
N ARG A 108 9.50 -4.67 -13.46
CA ARG A 108 9.87 -4.50 -12.06
C ARG A 108 8.68 -4.01 -11.26
N VAL A 109 8.56 -4.50 -10.03
CA VAL A 109 7.48 -4.14 -9.12
C VAL A 109 8.04 -3.66 -7.80
N SER A 110 7.47 -2.60 -7.26
CA SER A 110 7.77 -2.07 -5.93
C SER A 110 6.50 -1.96 -5.10
N MET A 111 6.43 -2.69 -3.99
CA MET A 111 5.37 -2.57 -3.00
C MET A 111 5.76 -1.52 -1.95
N LEU A 112 5.01 -0.42 -1.89
CA LEU A 112 5.29 0.68 -0.97
C LEU A 112 4.64 0.38 0.39
N ILE A 113 5.45 -0.02 1.37
CA ILE A 113 4.96 -0.38 2.72
C ILE A 113 4.85 0.89 3.56
N GLY A 114 3.73 1.60 3.39
CA GLY A 114 3.48 2.87 4.09
C GLY A 114 3.29 2.68 5.59
N GLY A 115 4.05 3.40 6.40
CA GLY A 115 3.84 3.61 7.81
C GLY A 115 2.96 4.84 8.05
N ARG A 116 3.42 5.73 8.95
CA ARG A 116 2.72 6.98 9.29
C ARG A 116 3.24 8.12 8.42
N ILE A 117 2.40 8.57 7.49
CA ILE A 117 2.69 9.69 6.58
C ILE A 117 1.59 10.73 6.74
N LYS A 118 1.94 12.01 6.82
CA LYS A 118 0.97 13.12 6.95
C LYS A 118 0.12 13.23 5.69
N THR A 119 -1.03 12.56 5.68
CA THR A 119 -2.02 12.56 4.58
C THR A 119 -3.43 12.60 5.15
N ASN A 120 -4.41 12.88 4.33
CA ASN A 120 -5.82 12.92 4.74
C ASN A 120 -6.52 11.54 4.75
N ILE A 121 -5.78 10.43 4.59
CA ILE A 121 -6.37 9.08 4.46
C ILE A 121 -7.25 8.68 5.65
N SER A 122 -6.96 9.17 6.86
CA SER A 122 -7.78 8.89 8.03
C SER A 122 -9.10 9.65 8.03
N LYS A 123 -9.12 10.87 7.50
CA LYS A 123 -10.38 11.67 7.38
C LYS A 123 -11.36 11.00 6.43
N PHE A 124 -10.87 10.48 5.30
CA PHE A 124 -11.67 9.82 4.27
C PHE A 124 -11.81 8.31 4.50
N ALA A 125 -11.40 7.80 5.66
CA ALA A 125 -11.62 6.40 6.01
C ALA A 125 -13.12 6.12 6.18
N LEU A 126 -13.59 4.95 5.77
CA LEU A 126 -14.99 4.56 5.95
C LEU A 126 -15.24 4.13 7.41
N ASP A 127 -16.29 4.68 8.01
CA ASP A 127 -16.83 4.24 9.28
C ASP A 127 -17.73 2.98 9.11
N LYS A 128 -18.42 2.58 10.18
CA LYS A 128 -19.34 1.43 10.16
C LYS A 128 -20.53 1.60 9.21
N ASP A 129 -20.96 2.84 8.97
CA ASP A 129 -22.12 3.16 8.14
C ASP A 129 -21.73 3.49 6.69
N GLY A 130 -20.43 3.38 6.35
CA GLY A 130 -19.88 3.67 5.02
C GLY A 130 -19.68 5.15 4.73
N HIS A 131 -19.81 6.01 5.76
CA HIS A 131 -19.54 7.45 5.68
C HIS A 131 -18.05 7.74 5.94
N GLU A 132 -17.63 8.96 5.63
CA GLU A 132 -16.29 9.43 5.96
C GLU A 132 -16.12 9.61 7.48
N HIS A 133 -15.03 9.09 8.03
CA HIS A 133 -14.69 9.21 9.45
C HIS A 133 -14.54 10.67 9.93
N GLY A 134 -14.12 11.58 9.06
CA GLY A 134 -14.02 13.01 9.29
C GLY A 134 -12.89 13.47 10.23
N LYS A 135 -12.19 12.55 10.89
CA LYS A 135 -11.15 12.86 11.90
C LYS A 135 -9.75 12.42 11.46
N MET A 136 -8.75 13.16 11.91
CA MET A 136 -7.34 12.78 11.72
C MET A 136 -6.87 11.91 12.89
N ASP A 137 -6.30 10.75 12.58
CA ASP A 137 -5.61 9.95 13.60
C ASP A 137 -4.35 10.69 14.09
N ALA A 138 -4.07 10.64 15.39
CA ALA A 138 -2.84 11.16 15.97
C ALA A 138 -1.57 10.56 15.31
N GLY A 139 -1.65 9.30 14.90
CA GLY A 139 -0.57 8.64 14.16
C GLY A 139 -0.25 9.28 12.82
N GLN A 140 -1.27 9.77 12.09
CA GLN A 140 -1.08 10.46 10.80
C GLN A 140 -0.54 11.86 11.00
N THR A 141 -1.05 12.59 12.01
CA THR A 141 -0.57 13.94 12.35
C THR A 141 0.92 13.94 12.68
N ASN A 142 1.40 12.91 13.38
CA ASN A 142 2.81 12.77 13.79
C ASN A 142 3.66 11.95 12.80
N GLY A 143 3.14 11.67 11.60
CA GLY A 143 3.86 10.95 10.56
C GLY A 143 4.97 11.78 9.89
N ILE A 144 5.76 11.13 9.03
CA ILE A 144 6.72 11.83 8.17
C ILE A 144 5.98 12.69 7.15
N SER A 145 6.66 13.72 6.62
CA SER A 145 6.08 14.55 5.56
C SER A 145 5.95 13.78 4.23
N PRO A 146 5.02 14.18 3.35
CA PRO A 146 4.90 13.60 2.00
C PRO A 146 6.20 13.67 1.19
N GLU A 147 6.96 14.76 1.31
CA GLU A 147 8.24 14.96 0.61
C GLU A 147 9.28 13.93 1.07
N LYS A 148 9.38 13.70 2.39
CA LYS A 148 10.27 12.68 2.94
C LYS A 148 9.84 11.27 2.52
N ALA A 149 8.55 11.01 2.45
CA ALA A 149 8.02 9.75 1.93
C ALA A 149 8.38 9.55 0.46
N ALA A 150 8.20 10.58 -0.39
CA ALA A 150 8.58 10.55 -1.80
C ALA A 150 10.07 10.27 -2.00
N GLN A 151 10.96 10.90 -1.20
CA GLN A 151 12.40 10.63 -1.24
C GLN A 151 12.73 9.16 -0.92
N GLN A 152 12.07 8.57 0.10
CA GLN A 152 12.26 7.16 0.44
C GLN A 152 11.79 6.23 -0.69
N ILE A 153 10.64 6.55 -1.31
CA ILE A 153 10.08 5.80 -2.44
C ILE A 153 11.04 5.83 -3.63
N ILE A 154 11.42 7.03 -4.08
CA ILE A 154 12.33 7.21 -5.24
C ILE A 154 13.65 6.47 -5.01
N LYS A 155 14.23 6.59 -3.80
CA LYS A 155 15.47 5.88 -3.45
C LYS A 155 15.33 4.36 -3.52
N GLY A 156 14.17 3.84 -3.10
CA GLY A 156 13.87 2.40 -3.17
C GLY A 156 13.65 1.92 -4.60
N MET A 157 12.90 2.68 -5.39
CA MET A 157 12.57 2.38 -6.77
C MET A 157 13.81 2.39 -7.68
N ARG A 158 14.70 3.37 -7.53
CA ARG A 158 16.00 3.41 -8.25
C ARG A 158 16.88 2.18 -7.99
N LYS A 159 16.65 1.47 -6.88
CA LYS A 159 17.34 0.23 -6.51
C LYS A 159 16.52 -1.02 -6.85
N GLU A 160 15.44 -0.87 -7.59
CA GLU A 160 14.51 -1.92 -7.99
C GLU A 160 14.04 -2.81 -6.81
N LYS A 161 13.92 -2.22 -5.60
CA LYS A 161 13.49 -2.98 -4.42
C LYS A 161 12.04 -3.38 -4.57
N TYR A 162 11.76 -4.66 -4.37
CA TYR A 162 10.39 -5.16 -4.34
C TYR A 162 9.59 -4.56 -3.17
N GLU A 163 10.12 -4.56 -1.96
CA GLU A 163 9.50 -3.90 -0.80
C GLU A 163 10.25 -2.63 -0.43
N ILE A 164 9.52 -1.52 -0.37
CA ILE A 164 10.05 -0.22 0.02
C ILE A 164 9.32 0.23 1.29
N PRO A 165 9.90 0.04 2.48
CA PRO A 165 9.37 0.59 3.71
C PRO A 165 9.44 2.12 3.68
N VAL A 166 8.28 2.78 3.91
CA VAL A 166 8.12 4.23 3.85
C VAL A 166 7.56 4.75 5.17
N GLY A 167 8.36 5.39 5.98
CA GLY A 167 7.96 5.83 7.33
C GLY A 167 9.15 6.07 8.23
N ALA A 168 8.94 5.88 9.54
CA ALA A 168 9.94 6.08 10.58
C ALA A 168 10.00 4.89 11.56
N GLY A 169 9.98 5.16 12.86
CA GLY A 169 10.17 4.15 13.92
C GLY A 169 9.12 3.04 13.94
N GLU A 170 7.90 3.30 13.48
CA GLU A 170 6.81 2.32 13.39
C GLU A 170 7.11 1.16 12.43
N LEU A 171 8.03 1.34 11.49
CA LEU A 171 8.48 0.30 10.56
C LEU A 171 9.16 -0.89 11.27
N ARG A 172 9.62 -0.71 12.52
CA ARG A 172 10.14 -1.80 13.36
C ARG A 172 9.12 -2.92 13.57
N MET A 173 7.82 -2.62 13.47
CA MET A 173 6.75 -3.63 13.55
C MET A 173 6.88 -4.70 12.48
N LEU A 174 7.47 -4.42 11.31
CA LEU A 174 7.74 -5.42 10.28
C LEU A 174 8.68 -6.53 10.80
N GLN A 175 9.75 -6.14 11.50
CA GLN A 175 10.71 -7.09 12.06
C GLN A 175 10.08 -7.84 13.27
N ILE A 176 9.36 -7.12 14.13
CA ILE A 176 8.64 -7.73 15.26
C ILE A 176 7.64 -8.78 14.74
N LYS A 177 6.86 -8.46 13.70
CA LYS A 177 5.94 -9.43 13.10
C LYS A 177 6.65 -10.64 12.52
N ARG A 178 7.79 -10.44 11.87
CA ARG A 178 8.56 -11.52 11.24
C ARG A 178 9.13 -12.52 12.24
N PHE A 179 9.73 -12.02 13.33
CA PHE A 179 10.50 -12.84 14.25
C PHE A 179 9.78 -13.12 15.58
N PHE A 180 8.83 -12.28 15.99
CA PHE A 180 8.15 -12.32 17.29
C PHE A 180 6.64 -12.21 17.14
N GLN A 181 6.02 -13.21 16.50
CA GLN A 181 4.61 -13.18 16.15
C GLN A 181 3.68 -12.93 17.33
N LYS A 182 3.89 -13.63 18.49
CA LYS A 182 3.08 -13.41 19.70
C LYS A 182 3.17 -11.98 20.22
N LEU A 183 4.38 -11.40 20.20
CA LEU A 183 4.60 -10.02 20.63
C LEU A 183 3.90 -9.04 19.67
N SER A 184 3.94 -9.29 18.35
CA SER A 184 3.25 -8.44 17.37
C SER A 184 1.75 -8.39 17.62
N PHE A 185 1.10 -9.51 17.93
CA PHE A 185 -0.33 -9.53 18.29
C PHE A 185 -0.63 -8.78 19.58
N LYS A 186 0.24 -8.90 20.60
CA LYS A 186 0.08 -8.15 21.85
C LYS A 186 0.17 -6.65 21.61
N LEU A 187 1.15 -6.20 20.82
CA LEU A 187 1.32 -4.79 20.46
C LEU A 187 0.18 -4.28 19.58
N ALA A 188 -0.23 -5.05 18.56
CA ALA A 188 -1.34 -4.66 17.69
C ALA A 188 -2.64 -4.40 18.45
N ARG A 189 -2.96 -5.22 19.47
CA ARG A 189 -4.16 -5.04 20.32
C ARG A 189 -4.13 -3.76 21.16
N SER A 190 -2.94 -3.28 21.52
CA SER A 190 -2.80 -2.07 22.35
C SER A 190 -2.93 -0.77 21.53
N ILE A 191 -2.85 -0.85 20.21
CA ILE A 191 -2.94 0.33 19.34
C ILE A 191 -4.42 0.64 19.08
N LYS A 192 -4.86 1.79 19.59
CA LYS A 192 -6.18 2.35 19.29
C LYS A 192 -6.00 3.41 18.20
N PRO A 193 -6.48 3.20 16.98
CA PRO A 193 -6.35 4.16 15.89
C PRO A 193 -7.45 5.23 15.87
N ILE A 194 -8.04 5.51 17.04
CA ILE A 194 -9.16 6.45 17.20
C ILE A 194 -8.69 7.61 18.06
#